data_069268a7a1c04af31c9156007fdcb8d9
#
_entry.id   069268a7a1c04af31c9156007fdcb8d9
#
_cell.length_a   1.000
_cell.length_b   1.000
_cell.length_c   1.000
_cell.angle_alpha   90.00
_cell.angle_beta   90.00
_cell.angle_gamma   90.00
#
_symmetry.space_group_name_H-M   'P 1'
#
loop_
_entity.id
_entity.type
_entity.pdbx_description
1 polymer ?
#
loop_
_entity_poly.entity_id
_entity_poly.type
_entity_poly.pdbx_seq_one_letter_code
_entity_poly.pdbx_strand_id
1 'polypeptide(L)'
;IAIIFIASSLGAAMSESFMIFSLSRIVCGFAVGMAGTASTMYMSELAPAEIRGKALGIYNISVVSGQVIVFIVNYLIAKGMPADVLVSQGWKTMLFAQVVPSIAMLAITLFLPESPAWCARNNRSQARSIKVLTRIYSGLTATDVAAIFDSMKETVRPQDNVAGGECTNLKSSPVLRYILLVGCCIAVLQQFTGVNVMNYYAPLVLQNSSTEVVMFQTIFIAVCNVVGSFIGMILFDRYGRIPIMKIGTIGSIVGLLIASYGLYTHDTGYITIFGILFFMLLFAVSWSVGAWVLISEVFPEKIKGFGMGLAVSLMWIANFLISLLFPVINDNAWLQETFGGAFSMWIFVVFNLVCYVFISRYVPETKGVPLTEIARLAENKLREIQGKRRDVIA
;
A
#
# COMPACT_ATOMS: atom_id res chain seq x y z
N ILE A 1 8.51 17.33 -5.75
CA ILE A 1 7.97 15.99 -6.09
C ILE A 1 7.51 15.98 -7.55
N ALA A 2 6.52 16.79 -7.97
CA ALA A 2 5.97 16.78 -9.34
C ALA A 2 7.04 17.00 -10.43
N ILE A 3 7.96 17.94 -10.23
CA ILE A 3 9.08 18.20 -11.15
C ILE A 3 9.99 16.95 -11.26
N ILE A 4 10.23 16.27 -10.15
CA ILE A 4 11.04 15.02 -10.16
C ILE A 4 10.31 13.92 -10.94
N PHE A 5 8.98 13.80 -10.80
CA PHE A 5 8.18 12.86 -11.60
C PHE A 5 8.26 13.18 -13.09
N ILE A 6 8.13 14.45 -13.49
CA ILE A 6 8.24 14.86 -14.89
C ILE A 6 9.64 14.53 -15.43
N ALA A 7 10.69 14.96 -14.72
CA ALA A 7 12.07 14.73 -15.15
C ALA A 7 12.42 13.25 -15.25
N SER A 8 12.03 12.44 -14.25
CA SER A 8 12.30 10.99 -14.26
C SER A 8 11.50 10.24 -15.32
N SER A 9 10.25 10.63 -15.58
CA SER A 9 9.42 10.02 -16.64
C SER A 9 9.97 10.35 -18.03
N LEU A 10 10.37 11.59 -18.27
CA LEU A 10 11.04 11.99 -19.52
C LEU A 10 12.38 11.27 -19.69
N GLY A 11 13.20 11.24 -18.64
CA GLY A 11 14.49 10.54 -18.67
C GLY A 11 14.34 9.05 -18.96
N ALA A 12 13.35 8.39 -18.40
CA ALA A 12 13.08 6.97 -18.67
C ALA A 12 12.53 6.74 -20.09
N ALA A 13 11.58 7.57 -20.56
CA ALA A 13 10.97 7.43 -21.89
C ALA A 13 11.95 7.72 -23.03
N MET A 14 12.87 8.67 -22.84
CA MET A 14 13.88 9.07 -23.84
C MET A 14 15.19 8.31 -23.71
N SER A 15 15.29 7.33 -22.79
CA SER A 15 16.53 6.60 -22.56
C SER A 15 16.90 5.69 -23.75
N GLU A 16 18.15 5.76 -24.16
CA GLU A 16 18.77 4.85 -25.12
C GLU A 16 19.67 3.83 -24.43
N SER A 17 19.98 4.04 -23.16
CA SER A 17 20.87 3.21 -22.35
C SER A 17 20.15 2.66 -21.15
N PHE A 18 20.38 1.38 -20.83
CA PHE A 18 19.87 0.75 -19.62
C PHE A 18 20.25 1.49 -18.33
N MET A 19 21.44 2.10 -18.31
CA MET A 19 21.91 2.87 -17.15
C MET A 19 21.07 4.13 -16.94
N ILE A 20 20.79 4.92 -18.01
CA ILE A 20 19.96 6.12 -17.93
C ILE A 20 18.53 5.76 -17.53
N PHE A 21 17.98 4.69 -18.12
CA PHE A 21 16.68 4.15 -17.74
C PHE A 21 16.62 3.83 -16.24
N SER A 22 17.59 3.04 -15.75
CA SER A 22 17.63 2.60 -14.35
C SER A 22 17.78 3.77 -13.38
N LEU A 23 18.65 4.73 -13.67
CA LEU A 23 18.81 5.93 -12.84
C LEU A 23 17.52 6.76 -12.80
N SER A 24 16.86 6.94 -13.95
CA SER A 24 15.56 7.63 -14.00
C SER A 24 14.50 6.93 -13.18
N ARG A 25 14.45 5.58 -13.19
CA ARG A 25 13.52 4.78 -12.36
C ARG A 25 13.83 4.86 -10.87
N ILE A 26 15.10 4.91 -10.48
CA ILE A 26 15.50 5.13 -9.09
C ILE A 26 15.04 6.50 -8.61
N VAL A 27 15.28 7.56 -9.40
CA VAL A 27 14.81 8.93 -9.08
C VAL A 27 13.29 8.99 -8.99
N CYS A 28 12.57 8.28 -9.88
CA CYS A 28 11.12 8.14 -9.80
C CYS A 28 10.68 7.47 -8.49
N GLY A 29 11.38 6.41 -8.04
CA GLY A 29 11.11 5.73 -6.77
C GLY A 29 11.21 6.65 -5.56
N PHE A 30 12.22 7.51 -5.52
CA PHE A 30 12.31 8.56 -4.48
C PHE A 30 11.11 9.50 -4.53
N ALA A 31 10.67 9.93 -5.72
CA ALA A 31 9.49 10.78 -5.85
C ALA A 31 8.21 10.09 -5.36
N VAL A 32 8.03 8.78 -5.61
CA VAL A 32 6.90 7.97 -5.11
C VAL A 32 6.90 7.94 -3.59
N GLY A 33 8.05 7.65 -2.95
CA GLY A 33 8.17 7.63 -1.50
C GLY A 33 7.83 8.98 -0.86
N MET A 34 8.38 10.07 -1.42
CA MET A 34 8.07 11.43 -0.96
C MET A 34 6.58 11.78 -1.17
N ALA A 35 5.98 11.40 -2.30
CA ALA A 35 4.59 11.70 -2.60
C ALA A 35 3.64 10.99 -1.64
N GLY A 36 3.87 9.71 -1.36
CA GLY A 36 3.08 8.94 -0.41
C GLY A 36 3.08 9.55 0.98
N THR A 37 4.27 9.88 1.50
CA THR A 37 4.43 10.50 2.82
C THR A 37 3.83 11.90 2.87
N ALA A 38 4.14 12.75 1.89
CA ALA A 38 3.67 14.14 1.87
C ALA A 38 2.15 14.22 1.72
N SER A 39 1.55 13.38 0.87
CA SER A 39 0.10 13.40 0.65
C SER A 39 -0.68 12.95 1.89
N THR A 40 -0.26 11.85 2.53
CA THR A 40 -0.92 11.35 3.74
C THR A 40 -0.76 12.33 4.91
N MET A 41 0.41 12.93 5.07
CA MET A 41 0.67 13.95 6.08
C MET A 41 -0.20 15.19 5.85
N TYR A 42 -0.22 15.71 4.62
CA TYR A 42 -1.02 16.88 4.25
C TYR A 42 -2.52 16.65 4.48
N MET A 43 -3.04 15.49 4.07
CA MET A 43 -4.44 15.14 4.31
C MET A 43 -4.76 14.99 5.80
N SER A 44 -3.86 14.41 6.59
CA SER A 44 -4.06 14.25 8.04
C SER A 44 -4.03 15.58 8.80
N GLU A 45 -3.30 16.58 8.29
CA GLU A 45 -3.22 17.92 8.88
C GLU A 45 -4.42 18.82 8.49
N LEU A 46 -4.99 18.61 7.28
CA LEU A 46 -6.14 19.36 6.81
C LEU A 46 -7.47 18.79 7.27
N ALA A 47 -7.59 17.46 7.39
CA ALA A 47 -8.85 16.81 7.71
C ALA A 47 -9.20 16.97 9.21
N PRO A 48 -10.43 17.45 9.53
CA PRO A 48 -10.97 17.40 10.88
C PRO A 48 -10.92 15.98 11.47
N ALA A 49 -10.80 15.88 12.80
CA ALA A 49 -10.64 14.60 13.48
C ALA A 49 -11.73 13.57 13.13
N GLU A 50 -12.99 14.05 12.98
CA GLU A 50 -14.16 13.23 12.68
C GLU A 50 -14.12 12.55 11.30
N ILE A 51 -13.48 13.19 10.32
CA ILE A 51 -13.43 12.70 8.93
C ILE A 51 -12.04 12.28 8.49
N ARG A 52 -11.03 12.39 9.35
CA ARG A 52 -9.62 12.05 9.01
C ARG A 52 -9.46 10.63 8.48
N GLY A 53 -10.11 9.66 9.09
CA GLY A 53 -10.10 8.28 8.61
C GLY A 53 -10.71 8.12 7.22
N LYS A 54 -11.82 8.81 6.93
CA LYS A 54 -12.44 8.83 5.60
C LYS A 54 -11.52 9.48 4.56
N ALA A 55 -10.86 10.58 4.91
CA ALA A 55 -9.92 11.26 4.03
C ALA A 55 -8.75 10.33 3.63
N LEU A 56 -8.14 9.63 4.58
CA LEU A 56 -7.10 8.64 4.31
C LEU A 56 -7.61 7.44 3.50
N GLY A 57 -8.87 7.04 3.72
CA GLY A 57 -9.53 6.02 2.88
C GLY A 57 -9.68 6.46 1.43
N ILE A 58 -10.09 7.71 1.19
CA ILE A 58 -10.16 8.30 -0.17
C ILE A 58 -8.78 8.33 -0.84
N TYR A 59 -7.71 8.63 -0.10
CA TYR A 59 -6.35 8.54 -0.62
C TYR A 59 -6.03 7.14 -1.15
N ASN A 60 -6.32 6.10 -0.36
CA ASN A 60 -6.08 4.71 -0.79
C ASN A 60 -6.88 4.34 -2.05
N ILE A 61 -8.18 4.67 -2.09
CA ILE A 61 -9.02 4.45 -3.27
C ILE A 61 -8.48 5.21 -4.48
N SER A 62 -7.98 6.43 -4.30
CA SER A 62 -7.38 7.22 -5.39
C SER A 62 -6.12 6.54 -5.97
N VAL A 63 -5.28 5.94 -5.11
CA VAL A 63 -4.09 5.20 -5.55
C VAL A 63 -4.47 3.99 -6.41
N VAL A 64 -5.41 3.16 -5.94
CA VAL A 64 -5.82 1.96 -6.70
C VAL A 64 -6.63 2.33 -7.95
N SER A 65 -7.39 3.44 -7.93
CA SER A 65 -8.08 3.96 -9.12
C SER A 65 -7.08 4.47 -10.16
N GLY A 66 -5.99 5.09 -9.73
CA GLY A 66 -4.89 5.49 -10.61
C GLY A 66 -4.30 4.29 -11.36
N GLN A 67 -4.21 3.13 -10.72
CA GLN A 67 -3.76 1.89 -11.36
C GLN A 67 -4.69 1.46 -12.50
N VAL A 68 -6.03 1.55 -12.33
CA VAL A 68 -6.99 1.27 -13.40
C VAL A 68 -6.76 2.20 -14.59
N ILE A 69 -6.60 3.51 -14.32
CA ILE A 69 -6.36 4.51 -15.37
C ILE A 69 -5.10 4.17 -16.17
N VAL A 70 -4.00 3.83 -15.49
CA VAL A 70 -2.73 3.46 -16.15
C VAL A 70 -2.91 2.23 -17.03
N PHE A 71 -3.61 1.19 -16.57
CA PHE A 71 -3.84 -0.01 -17.36
C PHE A 71 -4.72 0.25 -18.58
N ILE A 72 -5.75 1.10 -18.45
CA ILE A 72 -6.57 1.54 -19.59
C ILE A 72 -5.72 2.30 -20.61
N VAL A 73 -4.89 3.24 -20.15
CA VAL A 73 -4.00 4.02 -21.03
C VAL A 73 -3.02 3.09 -21.76
N ASN A 74 -2.39 2.15 -21.05
CA ASN A 74 -1.48 1.18 -21.65
C ASN A 74 -2.18 0.28 -22.68
N TYR A 75 -3.41 -0.17 -22.40
CA TYR A 75 -4.23 -0.93 -23.35
C TYR A 75 -4.55 -0.12 -24.62
N LEU A 76 -4.95 1.14 -24.46
CA LEU A 76 -5.26 2.02 -25.60
C LEU A 76 -4.02 2.29 -26.47
N ILE A 77 -2.85 2.47 -25.84
CA ILE A 77 -1.56 2.61 -26.56
C ILE A 77 -1.25 1.32 -27.33
N ALA A 78 -1.39 0.16 -26.68
CA ALA A 78 -1.14 -1.12 -27.32
C ALA A 78 -2.08 -1.41 -28.49
N LYS A 79 -3.36 -1.09 -28.36
CA LYS A 79 -4.35 -1.22 -29.41
C LYS A 79 -4.12 -0.29 -30.60
N GLY A 80 -3.56 0.89 -30.35
CA GLY A 80 -3.31 1.93 -31.36
C GLY A 80 -2.00 1.73 -32.15
N MET A 81 -1.17 0.72 -31.80
CA MET A 81 0.15 0.51 -32.41
C MET A 81 0.24 -0.84 -33.12
N PRO A 82 0.91 -0.92 -34.30
CA PRO A 82 1.29 -2.19 -34.91
C PRO A 82 2.20 -3.00 -33.96
N ALA A 83 2.14 -4.34 -34.04
CA ALA A 83 2.83 -5.23 -33.10
C ALA A 83 4.35 -5.03 -33.05
N ASP A 84 4.97 -4.77 -34.20
CA ASP A 84 6.42 -4.50 -34.34
C ASP A 84 6.83 -3.18 -33.67
N VAL A 85 6.01 -2.13 -33.82
CA VAL A 85 6.22 -0.83 -33.19
C VAL A 85 5.93 -0.92 -31.68
N LEU A 86 4.95 -1.69 -31.27
CA LEU A 86 4.61 -1.90 -29.87
C LEU A 86 5.79 -2.52 -29.10
N VAL A 87 6.44 -3.53 -29.66
CA VAL A 87 7.60 -4.18 -29.02
C VAL A 87 8.80 -3.24 -28.94
N SER A 88 9.05 -2.44 -29.97
CA SER A 88 10.24 -1.58 -30.03
C SER A 88 10.08 -0.24 -29.32
N GLN A 89 8.91 0.42 -29.41
CA GLN A 89 8.68 1.78 -28.91
C GLN A 89 7.49 1.91 -27.97
N GLY A 90 6.60 0.92 -27.89
CA GLY A 90 5.37 1.00 -27.09
C GLY A 90 5.66 1.28 -25.62
N TRP A 91 6.65 0.64 -25.03
CA TRP A 91 7.05 0.86 -23.65
C TRP A 91 7.51 2.30 -23.37
N LYS A 92 8.21 2.95 -24.35
CA LYS A 92 8.61 4.36 -24.25
C LYS A 92 7.39 5.29 -24.22
N THR A 93 6.41 5.02 -25.08
CA THR A 93 5.17 5.77 -25.16
C THR A 93 4.34 5.61 -23.87
N MET A 94 4.27 4.41 -23.30
CA MET A 94 3.60 4.16 -22.01
C MET A 94 4.27 4.92 -20.86
N LEU A 95 5.60 4.98 -20.83
CA LEU A 95 6.35 5.77 -19.85
C LEU A 95 6.16 7.27 -20.06
N PHE A 96 6.14 7.72 -21.32
CA PHE A 96 5.87 9.12 -21.64
C PHE A 96 4.48 9.57 -21.22
N ALA A 97 3.47 8.70 -21.31
CA ALA A 97 2.11 8.98 -20.86
C ALA A 97 2.04 9.37 -19.37
N GLN A 98 3.00 8.91 -18.54
CA GLN A 98 3.12 9.29 -17.13
C GLN A 98 3.41 10.79 -16.92
N VAL A 99 3.93 11.47 -17.91
CA VAL A 99 4.19 12.94 -17.84
C VAL A 99 2.90 13.74 -17.69
N VAL A 100 1.81 13.28 -18.32
CA VAL A 100 0.51 13.97 -18.28
C VAL A 100 -0.03 14.12 -16.85
N PRO A 101 -0.22 13.04 -16.07
CA PRO A 101 -0.65 13.18 -14.67
C PRO A 101 0.38 13.90 -13.79
N SER A 102 1.68 13.84 -14.13
CA SER A 102 2.72 14.57 -13.40
C SER A 102 2.62 16.08 -13.60
N ILE A 103 2.29 16.54 -14.80
CA ILE A 103 2.01 17.95 -15.10
C ILE A 103 0.72 18.38 -14.39
N ALA A 104 -0.33 17.58 -14.43
CA ALA A 104 -1.57 17.86 -13.71
C ALA A 104 -1.31 17.96 -12.19
N MET A 105 -0.51 17.07 -11.62
CA MET A 105 -0.08 17.16 -10.23
C MET A 105 0.66 18.46 -9.94
N LEU A 106 1.58 18.89 -10.82
CA LEU A 106 2.30 20.15 -10.66
C LEU A 106 1.32 21.33 -10.65
N ALA A 107 0.41 21.38 -11.65
CA ALA A 107 -0.60 22.43 -11.74
C ALA A 107 -1.49 22.49 -10.49
N ILE A 108 -2.03 21.36 -10.05
CA ILE A 108 -2.89 21.29 -8.85
C ILE A 108 -2.11 21.73 -7.61
N THR A 109 -0.85 21.30 -7.46
CA THR A 109 -0.04 21.64 -6.28
C THR A 109 0.21 23.15 -6.14
N LEU A 110 0.26 23.90 -7.24
CA LEU A 110 0.40 25.36 -7.21
C LEU A 110 -0.84 26.07 -6.62
N PHE A 111 -2.01 25.43 -6.66
CA PHE A 111 -3.26 25.98 -6.11
C PHE A 111 -3.59 25.46 -4.71
N LEU A 112 -2.86 24.45 -4.21
CA LEU A 112 -3.09 23.94 -2.87
C LEU A 112 -2.66 24.96 -1.80
N PRO A 113 -3.48 25.20 -0.77
CA PRO A 113 -3.10 26.05 0.34
C PRO A 113 -2.00 25.40 1.18
N GLU A 114 -1.22 26.23 1.88
CA GLU A 114 -0.27 25.72 2.88
C GLU A 114 -1.03 25.06 4.04
N SER A 115 -0.45 23.99 4.62
CA SER A 115 -1.02 23.34 5.80
C SER A 115 -1.08 24.31 6.99
N PRO A 116 -2.27 24.48 7.64
CA PRO A 116 -2.39 25.30 8.85
C PRO A 116 -1.46 24.85 9.98
N ALA A 117 -1.29 23.54 10.16
CA ALA A 117 -0.40 22.98 11.17
C ALA A 117 1.08 23.33 10.87
N TRP A 118 1.49 23.25 9.61
CA TRP A 118 2.84 23.66 9.20
C TRP A 118 3.07 25.16 9.39
N CYS A 119 2.06 25.99 9.05
CA CYS A 119 2.13 27.44 9.28
C CYS A 119 2.24 27.79 10.77
N ALA A 120 1.52 27.06 11.64
CA ALA A 120 1.60 27.23 13.08
C ALA A 120 3.00 26.87 13.62
N ARG A 121 3.62 25.80 13.12
CA ARG A 121 4.97 25.37 13.47
C ARG A 121 6.04 26.40 13.09
N ASN A 122 5.90 26.99 11.92
CA ASN A 122 6.92 27.87 11.34
C ASN A 122 6.64 29.38 11.58
N ASN A 123 5.70 29.71 12.45
CA ASN A 123 5.26 31.10 12.73
C ASN A 123 4.95 31.92 11.45
N ARG A 124 4.44 31.23 10.41
CA ARG A 124 4.04 31.88 9.16
C ARG A 124 2.60 32.38 9.23
N SER A 125 2.25 33.23 8.32
CA SER A 125 1.00 33.98 8.16
C SER A 125 -0.26 33.35 8.81
N GLN A 126 -0.56 33.72 10.05
CA GLN A 126 -1.76 33.33 10.79
C GLN A 126 -3.05 33.63 10.01
N ALA A 127 -3.10 34.78 9.33
CA ALA A 127 -4.27 35.19 8.54
C ALA A 127 -4.60 34.22 7.39
N ARG A 128 -3.57 33.67 6.70
CA ARG A 128 -3.79 32.66 5.65
C ARG A 128 -4.30 31.33 6.23
N SER A 129 -3.73 30.90 7.35
CA SER A 129 -4.12 29.66 8.02
C SER A 129 -5.55 29.74 8.54
N ILE A 130 -5.96 30.86 9.15
CA ILE A 130 -7.32 31.09 9.58
C ILE A 130 -8.28 31.04 8.39
N LYS A 131 -7.94 31.67 7.26
CA LYS A 131 -8.77 31.60 6.04
C LYS A 131 -8.95 30.18 5.50
N VAL A 132 -7.93 29.35 5.57
CA VAL A 132 -8.01 27.91 5.18
C VAL A 132 -8.89 27.16 6.16
N LEU A 133 -8.65 27.32 7.45
CA LEU A 133 -9.44 26.66 8.51
C LEU A 133 -10.92 27.07 8.45
N THR A 134 -11.24 28.32 8.20
CA THR A 134 -12.63 28.80 8.03
C THR A 134 -13.34 28.12 6.86
N ARG A 135 -12.60 27.80 5.77
CA ARG A 135 -13.17 27.04 4.66
C ARG A 135 -13.40 25.56 4.98
N ILE A 136 -12.55 24.99 5.80
CA ILE A 136 -12.63 23.56 6.21
C ILE A 136 -13.71 23.37 7.27
N TYR A 137 -13.72 24.24 8.26
CA TYR A 137 -14.69 24.23 9.37
C TYR A 137 -15.85 25.19 9.10
N SER A 138 -16.57 24.96 8.00
CA SER A 138 -17.74 25.76 7.64
C SER A 138 -18.82 25.64 8.72
N GLY A 139 -19.10 26.73 9.46
CA GLY A 139 -20.10 26.77 10.54
C GLY A 139 -19.51 27.11 11.92
N LEU A 140 -18.19 27.18 12.08
CA LEU A 140 -17.56 27.70 13.29
C LEU A 140 -17.37 29.21 13.21
N THR A 141 -17.39 29.87 14.37
CA THR A 141 -17.10 31.31 14.47
C THR A 141 -15.61 31.59 14.24
N ALA A 142 -15.28 32.82 13.88
CA ALA A 142 -13.88 33.22 13.69
C ALA A 142 -13.04 33.05 14.97
N THR A 143 -13.67 33.17 16.14
CA THR A 143 -13.06 32.93 17.46
C THR A 143 -12.73 31.45 17.67
N ASP A 144 -13.63 30.54 17.28
CA ASP A 144 -13.42 29.09 17.41
C ASP A 144 -12.30 28.62 16.48
N VAL A 145 -12.27 29.15 15.26
CA VAL A 145 -11.21 28.85 14.28
C VAL A 145 -9.85 29.35 14.76
N ALA A 146 -9.79 30.53 15.40
CA ALA A 146 -8.57 31.04 16.01
C ALA A 146 -8.11 30.16 17.18
N ALA A 147 -9.03 29.70 18.02
CA ALA A 147 -8.72 28.77 19.11
C ALA A 147 -8.17 27.42 18.61
N ILE A 148 -8.71 26.88 17.50
CA ILE A 148 -8.17 25.68 16.84
C ILE A 148 -6.73 25.93 16.35
N PHE A 149 -6.46 27.08 15.74
CA PHE A 149 -5.11 27.42 15.29
C PHE A 149 -4.14 27.55 16.46
N ASP A 150 -4.55 28.17 17.56
CA ASP A 150 -3.73 28.32 18.76
C ASP A 150 -3.47 26.97 19.44
N SER A 151 -4.47 26.08 19.49
CA SER A 151 -4.27 24.71 19.98
C SER A 151 -3.28 23.91 19.13
N MET A 152 -3.29 24.09 17.80
CA MET A 152 -2.28 23.52 16.90
C MET A 152 -0.87 24.06 17.23
N LYS A 153 -0.77 25.33 17.61
CA LYS A 153 0.49 25.96 17.99
C LYS A 153 1.03 25.45 19.35
N GLU A 154 0.15 25.17 20.30
CA GLU A 154 0.51 24.59 21.59
C GLU A 154 0.93 23.14 21.50
N THR A 155 0.26 22.34 20.69
CA THR A 155 0.61 20.93 20.44
C THR A 155 1.98 20.80 19.75
N VAL A 156 2.49 21.89 19.18
CA VAL A 156 3.75 21.99 18.41
C VAL A 156 4.92 22.47 19.28
N ARG A 157 4.75 22.72 20.60
CA ARG A 157 5.92 22.95 21.44
C ARG A 157 6.90 21.79 21.26
N PRO A 158 8.20 22.05 21.02
CA PRO A 158 9.14 20.99 20.75
C PRO A 158 9.09 20.00 21.91
N GLN A 159 8.59 18.81 21.66
CA GLN A 159 8.99 17.67 22.46
C GLN A 159 10.46 17.47 22.12
N ASP A 160 11.30 18.17 22.90
CA ASP A 160 12.75 18.08 22.79
C ASP A 160 13.17 16.62 22.81
N ASN A 161 13.91 16.21 21.78
CA ASN A 161 14.68 14.98 21.70
C ASN A 161 13.92 13.63 21.67
N VAL A 162 12.88 13.50 20.83
CA VAL A 162 12.12 12.23 20.74
C VAL A 162 12.95 11.11 20.08
N ALA A 163 13.83 11.41 19.14
CA ALA A 163 14.57 10.37 18.41
C ALA A 163 15.57 9.56 19.29
N GLY A 164 16.14 10.16 20.33
CA GLY A 164 17.07 9.45 21.23
C GLY A 164 16.38 8.72 22.38
N GLY A 165 15.24 9.25 22.88
CA GLY A 165 14.48 8.67 23.99
C GLY A 165 13.57 7.50 23.57
N GLU A 166 13.09 7.48 22.32
CA GLU A 166 12.24 6.41 21.80
C GLU A 166 12.98 5.07 21.71
N CYS A 167 14.21 5.08 21.19
CA CYS A 167 15.04 3.86 21.10
C CYS A 167 15.42 3.26 22.46
N THR A 168 15.63 4.07 23.50
CA THR A 168 15.95 3.57 24.85
C THR A 168 14.75 2.90 25.50
N ASN A 169 13.53 3.43 25.31
CA ASN A 169 12.31 2.83 25.82
C ASN A 169 11.91 1.53 25.07
N LEU A 170 12.28 1.38 23.80
CA LEU A 170 12.05 0.16 23.03
C LEU A 170 12.83 -1.03 23.57
N LYS A 171 14.08 -0.82 24.03
CA LYS A 171 14.92 -1.88 24.60
C LYS A 171 14.41 -2.38 25.94
N SER A 172 13.74 -1.53 26.72
CA SER A 172 13.28 -1.85 28.07
C SER A 172 11.88 -2.44 28.13
N SER A 173 10.99 -2.17 27.15
CA SER A 173 9.60 -2.63 27.17
C SER A 173 9.34 -3.82 26.23
N PRO A 174 9.03 -5.02 26.76
CA PRO A 174 8.69 -6.18 25.94
C PRO A 174 7.39 -5.98 25.12
N VAL A 175 6.47 -5.16 25.63
CA VAL A 175 5.21 -4.83 24.93
C VAL A 175 5.46 -3.97 23.70
N LEU A 176 6.32 -2.95 23.81
CA LEU A 176 6.66 -2.10 22.67
C LEU A 176 7.41 -2.87 21.58
N ARG A 177 8.31 -3.79 21.96
CA ARG A 177 8.97 -4.68 21.00
C ARG A 177 7.99 -5.60 20.29
N TYR A 178 7.01 -6.15 21.02
CA TYR A 178 5.96 -6.98 20.44
C TYR A 178 5.12 -6.19 19.44
N ILE A 179 4.67 -5.00 19.80
CA ILE A 179 3.91 -4.10 18.92
C ILE A 179 4.68 -3.78 17.64
N LEU A 180 5.97 -3.42 17.78
CA LEU A 180 6.83 -3.10 16.65
C LEU A 180 6.99 -4.31 15.72
N LEU A 181 7.22 -5.50 16.29
CA LEU A 181 7.35 -6.73 15.54
C LEU A 181 6.05 -7.05 14.80
N VAL A 182 4.90 -6.96 15.47
CA VAL A 182 3.59 -7.22 14.83
C VAL A 182 3.34 -6.26 13.68
N GLY A 183 3.54 -4.96 13.86
CA GLY A 183 3.35 -3.97 12.79
C GLY A 183 4.29 -4.17 11.60
N CYS A 184 5.57 -4.44 11.85
CA CYS A 184 6.54 -4.75 10.80
C CYS A 184 6.21 -6.06 10.07
N CYS A 185 5.81 -7.10 10.81
CA CYS A 185 5.42 -8.37 10.20
C CYS A 185 4.16 -8.22 9.32
N ILE A 186 3.13 -7.44 9.73
CA ILE A 186 1.97 -7.16 8.90
C ILE A 186 2.40 -6.53 7.57
N ALA A 187 3.28 -5.52 7.62
CA ALA A 187 3.78 -4.83 6.45
C ALA A 187 4.55 -5.74 5.48
N VAL A 188 5.42 -6.58 6.00
CA VAL A 188 6.21 -7.54 5.22
C VAL A 188 5.32 -8.65 4.65
N LEU A 189 4.46 -9.24 5.47
CA LEU A 189 3.57 -10.33 5.07
C LEU A 189 2.58 -9.89 3.99
N GLN A 190 2.13 -8.63 4.01
CA GLN A 190 1.30 -8.07 2.94
C GLN A 190 1.96 -8.25 1.57
N GLN A 191 3.26 -8.04 1.47
CA GLN A 191 3.99 -8.20 0.21
C GLN A 191 4.12 -9.67 -0.19
N PHE A 192 4.35 -10.54 0.79
CA PHE A 192 4.48 -11.98 0.58
C PHE A 192 3.16 -12.68 0.19
N THR A 193 2.00 -12.00 0.26
CA THR A 193 0.75 -12.53 -0.30
C THR A 193 0.80 -12.77 -1.80
N GLY A 194 1.69 -12.09 -2.54
CA GLY A 194 1.86 -12.22 -3.99
C GLY A 194 1.16 -11.14 -4.81
N VAL A 195 0.50 -10.16 -4.19
CA VAL A 195 -0.28 -9.13 -4.91
C VAL A 195 0.54 -8.36 -5.92
N ASN A 196 1.78 -7.96 -5.57
CA ASN A 196 2.60 -7.18 -6.48
C ASN A 196 3.10 -8.00 -7.66
N VAL A 197 3.30 -9.29 -7.46
CA VAL A 197 3.61 -10.21 -8.56
C VAL A 197 2.44 -10.26 -9.55
N MET A 198 1.21 -10.37 -9.07
CA MET A 198 0.03 -10.35 -9.94
C MET A 198 -0.13 -9.00 -10.66
N ASN A 199 0.21 -7.88 -10.00
CA ASN A 199 0.14 -6.56 -10.62
C ASN A 199 1.24 -6.31 -11.66
N TYR A 200 2.47 -6.77 -11.42
CA TYR A 200 3.63 -6.47 -12.26
C TYR A 200 3.85 -7.51 -13.34
N TYR A 201 3.57 -8.77 -13.03
CA TYR A 201 3.89 -9.92 -13.87
C TYR A 201 2.66 -10.66 -14.40
N ALA A 202 1.44 -10.11 -14.23
CA ALA A 202 0.25 -10.71 -14.83
C ALA A 202 0.42 -10.97 -16.34
N PRO A 203 1.01 -10.07 -17.14
CA PRO A 203 1.28 -10.36 -18.54
C PRO A 203 2.20 -11.56 -18.76
N LEU A 204 3.16 -11.78 -17.87
CA LEU A 204 4.08 -12.92 -17.96
C LEU A 204 3.38 -14.25 -17.58
N VAL A 205 2.50 -14.20 -16.58
CA VAL A 205 1.72 -15.38 -16.14
C VAL A 205 0.68 -15.78 -17.20
N LEU A 206 0.16 -14.80 -17.96
CA LEU A 206 -0.90 -14.97 -18.96
C LEU A 206 -0.39 -15.09 -20.41
N GLN A 207 0.86 -15.52 -20.60
CA GLN A 207 1.56 -15.52 -21.89
C GLN A 207 0.90 -16.32 -23.02
N ASN A 208 -0.07 -17.20 -22.73
CA ASN A 208 -0.76 -18.01 -23.74
C ASN A 208 -1.75 -17.23 -24.60
N SER A 209 -1.86 -15.90 -24.41
CA SER A 209 -2.77 -15.02 -25.14
C SER A 209 -2.00 -13.92 -25.90
N SER A 210 -2.65 -13.28 -26.89
CA SER A 210 -2.05 -12.12 -27.57
C SER A 210 -1.81 -10.96 -26.58
N THR A 211 -0.81 -10.13 -26.85
CA THR A 211 -0.45 -8.98 -25.99
C THR A 211 -1.66 -8.06 -25.70
N GLU A 212 -2.52 -7.85 -26.72
CA GLU A 212 -3.72 -7.02 -26.54
C GLU A 212 -4.71 -7.65 -25.54
N VAL A 213 -4.95 -8.95 -25.65
CA VAL A 213 -5.85 -9.69 -24.73
C VAL A 213 -5.30 -9.67 -23.31
N VAL A 214 -4.00 -9.89 -23.14
CA VAL A 214 -3.36 -9.84 -21.83
C VAL A 214 -3.46 -8.45 -21.20
N MET A 215 -3.20 -7.39 -21.95
CA MET A 215 -3.36 -6.02 -21.45
C MET A 215 -4.82 -5.70 -21.09
N PHE A 216 -5.77 -6.21 -21.84
CA PHE A 216 -7.19 -6.06 -21.50
C PHE A 216 -7.55 -6.79 -20.19
N GLN A 217 -7.02 -8.00 -19.99
CA GLN A 217 -7.23 -8.78 -18.78
C GLN A 217 -6.63 -8.08 -17.53
N THR A 218 -5.51 -7.36 -17.66
CA THR A 218 -4.90 -6.62 -16.54
C THR A 218 -5.79 -5.46 -16.05
N ILE A 219 -6.67 -4.90 -16.90
CA ILE A 219 -7.65 -3.90 -16.47
C ILE A 219 -8.62 -4.51 -15.45
N PHE A 220 -9.09 -5.74 -15.66
CA PHE A 220 -9.98 -6.42 -14.71
C PHE A 220 -9.31 -6.68 -13.37
N ILE A 221 -8.00 -7.01 -13.38
CA ILE A 221 -7.21 -7.16 -12.14
C ILE A 221 -7.25 -5.86 -11.33
N ALA A 222 -7.02 -4.72 -11.97
CA ALA A 222 -7.06 -3.43 -11.30
C ALA A 222 -8.49 -3.05 -10.85
N VAL A 223 -9.51 -3.35 -11.66
CA VAL A 223 -10.91 -3.12 -11.28
C VAL A 223 -11.29 -3.96 -10.06
N CYS A 224 -10.92 -5.24 -10.01
CA CYS A 224 -11.12 -6.08 -8.83
C CYS A 224 -10.44 -5.48 -7.59
N ASN A 225 -9.26 -4.89 -7.73
CA ASN A 225 -8.55 -4.23 -6.63
C ASN A 225 -9.34 -3.00 -6.12
N VAL A 226 -9.86 -2.14 -7.00
CA VAL A 226 -10.69 -0.98 -6.62
C VAL A 226 -11.98 -1.43 -5.94
N VAL A 227 -12.74 -2.33 -6.58
CA VAL A 227 -14.02 -2.82 -6.06
C VAL A 227 -13.82 -3.52 -4.71
N GLY A 228 -12.83 -4.40 -4.63
CA GLY A 228 -12.49 -5.10 -3.40
C GLY A 228 -12.07 -4.16 -2.27
N SER A 229 -11.25 -3.16 -2.55
CA SER A 229 -10.83 -2.16 -1.55
C SER A 229 -12.01 -1.35 -1.03
N PHE A 230 -12.96 -0.98 -1.90
CA PHE A 230 -14.17 -0.27 -1.49
C PHE A 230 -15.07 -1.15 -0.60
N ILE A 231 -15.29 -2.40 -0.99
CA ILE A 231 -16.04 -3.38 -0.18
C ILE A 231 -15.32 -3.60 1.16
N GLY A 232 -14.00 -3.78 1.13
CA GLY A 232 -13.17 -3.98 2.32
C GLY A 232 -13.32 -2.85 3.33
N MET A 233 -13.26 -1.60 2.88
CA MET A 233 -13.43 -0.44 3.76
C MET A 233 -14.75 -0.49 4.53
N ILE A 234 -15.86 -0.85 3.87
CA ILE A 234 -17.18 -0.99 4.50
C ILE A 234 -17.20 -2.16 5.50
N LEU A 235 -16.64 -3.30 5.10
CA LEU A 235 -16.65 -4.52 5.91
C LEU A 235 -15.77 -4.38 7.17
N PHE A 236 -14.62 -3.71 7.07
CA PHE A 236 -13.74 -3.45 8.21
C PHE A 236 -14.42 -2.64 9.32
N ASP A 237 -15.20 -1.63 8.94
CA ASP A 237 -15.96 -0.84 9.91
C ASP A 237 -17.11 -1.63 10.55
N ARG A 238 -17.73 -2.54 9.77
CA ARG A 238 -18.89 -3.32 10.25
C ARG A 238 -18.52 -4.54 11.07
N TYR A 239 -17.54 -5.33 10.64
CA TYR A 239 -17.24 -6.66 11.22
C TYR A 239 -15.92 -6.72 12.00
N GLY A 240 -15.07 -5.70 11.91
CA GLY A 240 -13.75 -5.66 12.53
C GLY A 240 -12.62 -6.10 11.58
N ARG A 241 -11.39 -5.92 12.07
CA ARG A 241 -10.19 -6.09 11.22
C ARG A 241 -9.84 -7.55 11.03
N ILE A 242 -9.74 -8.30 12.13
CA ILE A 242 -9.24 -9.68 12.12
C ILE A 242 -10.18 -10.65 11.37
N PRO A 243 -11.52 -10.64 11.56
CA PRO A 243 -12.40 -11.54 10.83
C PRO A 243 -12.30 -11.36 9.32
N ILE A 244 -12.31 -10.11 8.83
CA ILE A 244 -12.25 -9.83 7.39
C ILE A 244 -10.89 -10.24 6.81
N MET A 245 -9.79 -9.97 7.51
CA MET A 245 -8.47 -10.40 7.07
C MET A 245 -8.35 -11.94 6.99
N LYS A 246 -8.94 -12.67 7.93
CA LYS A 246 -8.96 -14.15 7.88
C LYS A 246 -9.74 -14.68 6.69
N ILE A 247 -10.97 -14.18 6.49
CA ILE A 247 -11.82 -14.60 5.37
C ILE A 247 -11.14 -14.27 4.04
N GLY A 248 -10.61 -13.06 3.88
CA GLY A 248 -9.94 -12.65 2.67
C GLY A 248 -8.65 -13.44 2.41
N THR A 249 -7.89 -13.79 3.46
CA THR A 249 -6.69 -14.63 3.29
C THR A 249 -7.05 -16.05 2.84
N ILE A 250 -8.11 -16.65 3.40
CA ILE A 250 -8.61 -17.96 2.93
C ILE A 250 -9.05 -17.87 1.47
N GLY A 251 -9.81 -16.82 1.12
CA GLY A 251 -10.23 -16.61 -0.26
C GLY A 251 -9.04 -16.39 -1.21
N SER A 252 -8.01 -15.68 -0.77
CA SER A 252 -6.76 -15.50 -1.52
C SER A 252 -6.06 -16.83 -1.78
N ILE A 253 -6.01 -17.73 -0.78
CA ILE A 253 -5.47 -19.09 -0.94
C ILE A 253 -6.26 -19.87 -1.99
N VAL A 254 -7.59 -19.84 -1.93
CA VAL A 254 -8.45 -20.51 -2.89
C VAL A 254 -8.22 -19.96 -4.31
N GLY A 255 -8.13 -18.64 -4.48
CA GLY A 255 -7.86 -18.02 -5.77
C GLY A 255 -6.50 -18.44 -6.36
N LEU A 256 -5.45 -18.47 -5.54
CA LEU A 256 -4.13 -18.93 -5.96
C LEU A 256 -4.11 -20.41 -6.33
N LEU A 257 -4.85 -21.26 -5.61
CA LEU A 257 -4.97 -22.69 -5.94
C LEU A 257 -5.71 -22.91 -7.26
N ILE A 258 -6.78 -22.14 -7.52
CA ILE A 258 -7.48 -22.18 -8.83
C ILE A 258 -6.53 -21.73 -9.95
N ALA A 259 -5.81 -20.61 -9.76
CA ALA A 259 -4.85 -20.11 -10.74
C ALA A 259 -3.73 -21.13 -11.00
N SER A 260 -3.19 -21.75 -9.96
CA SER A 260 -2.16 -22.77 -10.08
C SER A 260 -2.64 -24.03 -10.81
N TYR A 261 -3.88 -24.44 -10.58
CA TYR A 261 -4.49 -25.56 -11.30
C TYR A 261 -4.60 -25.26 -12.81
N GLY A 262 -5.05 -24.05 -13.19
CA GLY A 262 -5.11 -23.65 -14.58
C GLY A 262 -3.73 -23.62 -15.26
N LEU A 263 -2.70 -23.12 -14.57
CA LEU A 263 -1.32 -23.15 -15.07
C LEU A 263 -0.79 -24.57 -15.24
N TYR A 264 -1.03 -25.45 -14.27
CA TYR A 264 -0.57 -26.85 -14.31
C TYR A 264 -1.23 -27.65 -15.43
N THR A 265 -2.50 -27.41 -15.70
CA THR A 265 -3.27 -28.12 -16.75
C THR A 265 -3.10 -27.49 -18.13
N HIS A 266 -2.26 -26.47 -18.28
CA HIS A 266 -2.08 -25.72 -19.53
C HIS A 266 -3.42 -25.23 -20.12
N ASP A 267 -4.38 -24.83 -19.25
CA ASP A 267 -5.66 -24.27 -19.66
C ASP A 267 -5.47 -23.06 -20.57
N THR A 268 -6.44 -22.86 -21.47
CA THR A 268 -6.45 -21.76 -22.44
C THR A 268 -6.56 -20.35 -21.80
N GLY A 269 -6.43 -20.26 -20.49
CA GLY A 269 -6.34 -19.03 -19.72
C GLY A 269 -7.58 -18.67 -18.93
N TYR A 270 -8.73 -19.32 -19.13
CA TYR A 270 -9.97 -18.97 -18.42
C TYR A 270 -9.93 -19.33 -16.94
N ILE A 271 -9.43 -20.51 -16.58
CA ILE A 271 -9.32 -20.95 -15.17
C ILE A 271 -8.26 -20.12 -14.48
N THR A 272 -7.12 -19.93 -15.12
CA THR A 272 -6.01 -19.13 -14.59
C THR A 272 -6.43 -17.69 -14.29
N ILE A 273 -7.06 -17.00 -15.27
CA ILE A 273 -7.49 -15.62 -15.08
C ILE A 273 -8.59 -15.52 -14.02
N PHE A 274 -9.54 -16.45 -13.97
CA PHE A 274 -10.56 -16.47 -12.95
C PHE A 274 -9.93 -16.61 -11.55
N GLY A 275 -8.97 -17.50 -11.38
CA GLY A 275 -8.22 -17.67 -10.12
C GLY A 275 -7.50 -16.38 -9.70
N ILE A 276 -6.82 -15.72 -10.63
CA ILE A 276 -6.12 -14.44 -10.39
C ILE A 276 -7.11 -13.33 -10.00
N LEU A 277 -8.22 -13.20 -10.72
CA LEU A 277 -9.24 -12.18 -10.41
C LEU A 277 -9.88 -12.43 -9.04
N PHE A 278 -10.18 -13.69 -8.72
CA PHE A 278 -10.72 -14.07 -7.41
C PHE A 278 -9.73 -13.79 -6.29
N PHE A 279 -8.45 -14.13 -6.49
CA PHE A 279 -7.37 -13.78 -5.57
C PHE A 279 -7.31 -12.27 -5.36
N MET A 280 -7.27 -11.48 -6.45
CA MET A 280 -7.14 -10.02 -6.38
C MET A 280 -8.32 -9.38 -5.65
N LEU A 281 -9.54 -9.85 -5.90
CA LEU A 281 -10.74 -9.35 -5.22
C LEU A 281 -10.66 -9.60 -3.71
N LEU A 282 -10.36 -10.84 -3.29
CA LEU A 282 -10.32 -11.22 -1.88
C LEU A 282 -9.12 -10.60 -1.15
N PHE A 283 -7.97 -10.48 -1.81
CA PHE A 283 -6.84 -9.71 -1.32
C PHE A 283 -7.23 -8.24 -1.11
N ALA A 284 -7.91 -7.62 -2.07
CA ALA A 284 -8.30 -6.22 -2.00
C ALA A 284 -9.31 -5.96 -0.88
N VAL A 285 -10.27 -6.85 -0.70
CA VAL A 285 -11.23 -6.79 0.42
C VAL A 285 -10.53 -6.87 1.78
N SER A 286 -9.40 -7.57 1.87
CA SER A 286 -8.72 -7.83 3.15
C SER A 286 -7.40 -7.07 3.31
N TRP A 287 -6.34 -7.54 2.67
CA TRP A 287 -4.98 -7.06 2.88
C TRP A 287 -4.69 -5.66 2.32
N SER A 288 -5.32 -5.28 1.20
CA SER A 288 -5.11 -3.97 0.59
C SER A 288 -5.46 -2.82 1.53
N VAL A 289 -6.59 -2.93 2.22
CA VAL A 289 -7.06 -1.93 3.19
C VAL A 289 -6.60 -2.29 4.61
N GLY A 290 -6.76 -3.57 5.00
CA GLY A 290 -6.57 -4.03 6.37
C GLY A 290 -5.15 -3.89 6.88
N ALA A 291 -4.14 -4.11 6.05
CA ALA A 291 -2.75 -3.96 6.47
C ALA A 291 -2.44 -2.49 6.83
N TRP A 292 -2.85 -1.54 5.99
CA TRP A 292 -2.64 -0.11 6.27
C TRP A 292 -3.40 0.37 7.50
N VAL A 293 -4.65 -0.09 7.67
CA VAL A 293 -5.46 0.22 8.86
C VAL A 293 -4.77 -0.34 10.10
N LEU A 294 -4.41 -1.63 10.11
CA LEU A 294 -3.75 -2.26 11.25
C LEU A 294 -2.41 -1.60 11.59
N ILE A 295 -1.55 -1.32 10.60
CA ILE A 295 -0.27 -0.63 10.82
C ILE A 295 -0.51 0.75 11.47
N SER A 296 -1.56 1.47 11.06
CA SER A 296 -1.87 2.78 11.62
C SER A 296 -2.47 2.71 13.03
N GLU A 297 -3.17 1.63 13.39
CA GLU A 297 -3.86 1.42 14.65
C GLU A 297 -3.01 0.70 15.71
N VAL A 298 -2.09 -0.18 15.30
CA VAL A 298 -1.29 -0.99 16.22
C VAL A 298 -0.23 -0.16 16.96
N PHE A 299 0.30 0.91 16.36
CA PHE A 299 1.34 1.71 16.99
C PHE A 299 0.77 2.77 17.93
N PRO A 300 1.12 2.75 19.25
CA PRO A 300 0.80 3.83 20.18
C PRO A 300 1.42 5.16 19.71
N GLU A 301 0.79 6.27 20.10
CA GLU A 301 1.21 7.62 19.68
C GLU A 301 2.71 7.89 19.92
N LYS A 302 3.25 7.39 21.03
CA LYS A 302 4.66 7.58 21.43
C LYS A 302 5.68 7.05 20.43
N ILE A 303 5.37 5.96 19.71
CA ILE A 303 6.29 5.32 18.75
C ILE A 303 5.71 5.26 17.34
N LYS A 304 4.54 5.90 17.10
CA LYS A 304 3.81 5.79 15.85
C LYS A 304 4.63 6.23 14.64
N GLY A 305 5.30 7.37 14.72
CA GLY A 305 6.13 7.88 13.62
C GLY A 305 7.26 6.94 13.26
N PHE A 306 8.02 6.50 14.26
CA PHE A 306 9.12 5.55 14.08
C PHE A 306 8.64 4.18 13.60
N GLY A 307 7.60 3.63 14.26
CA GLY A 307 7.05 2.31 13.95
C GLY A 307 6.48 2.22 12.53
N MET A 308 5.69 3.22 12.11
CA MET A 308 5.17 3.31 10.75
C MET A 308 6.29 3.47 9.72
N GLY A 309 7.26 4.33 9.98
CA GLY A 309 8.40 4.53 9.08
C GLY A 309 9.20 3.24 8.87
N LEU A 310 9.49 2.52 9.95
CA LEU A 310 10.19 1.23 9.88
C LEU A 310 9.36 0.16 9.15
N ALA A 311 8.06 0.03 9.48
CA ALA A 311 7.17 -0.94 8.86
C ALA A 311 7.06 -0.72 7.34
N VAL A 312 6.88 0.54 6.91
CA VAL A 312 6.80 0.90 5.49
C VAL A 312 8.13 0.67 4.78
N SER A 313 9.26 0.97 5.43
CA SER A 313 10.59 0.69 4.86
C SER A 313 10.81 -0.80 4.63
N LEU A 314 10.47 -1.63 5.61
CA LEU A 314 10.55 -3.10 5.50
C LEU A 314 9.58 -3.64 4.43
N MET A 315 8.39 -3.04 4.31
CA MET A 315 7.43 -3.37 3.26
C MET A 315 8.02 -3.17 1.86
N TRP A 316 8.67 -2.04 1.61
CA TRP A 316 9.29 -1.77 0.30
C TRP A 316 10.50 -2.66 0.03
N ILE A 317 11.29 -2.99 1.05
CA ILE A 317 12.39 -3.97 0.93
C ILE A 317 11.82 -5.35 0.58
N ALA A 318 10.76 -5.80 1.24
CA ALA A 318 10.09 -7.05 0.93
C ALA A 318 9.52 -7.07 -0.49
N ASN A 319 8.88 -5.97 -0.93
CA ASN A 319 8.40 -5.80 -2.29
C ASN A 319 9.55 -5.93 -3.32
N PHE A 320 10.66 -5.26 -3.08
CA PHE A 320 11.85 -5.35 -3.94
C PHE A 320 12.36 -6.80 -4.04
N LEU A 321 12.51 -7.48 -2.90
CA LEU A 321 12.99 -8.86 -2.88
C LEU A 321 12.08 -9.82 -3.65
N ILE A 322 10.76 -9.71 -3.45
CA ILE A 322 9.78 -10.56 -4.15
C ILE A 322 9.81 -10.27 -5.65
N SER A 323 9.83 -8.99 -6.04
CA SER A 323 9.87 -8.59 -7.45
C SER A 323 11.14 -9.04 -8.15
N LEU A 324 12.28 -9.07 -7.43
CA LEU A 324 13.56 -9.56 -7.95
C LEU A 324 13.58 -11.09 -8.08
N LEU A 325 13.05 -11.80 -7.08
CA LEU A 325 13.14 -13.27 -7.03
C LEU A 325 12.08 -13.96 -7.91
N PHE A 326 10.93 -13.33 -8.12
CA PHE A 326 9.84 -13.96 -8.86
C PHE A 326 10.22 -14.36 -10.29
N PRO A 327 10.82 -13.49 -11.15
CA PRO A 327 11.22 -13.90 -12.49
C PRO A 327 12.24 -15.04 -12.45
N VAL A 328 13.19 -15.01 -11.54
CA VAL A 328 14.23 -16.07 -11.40
C VAL A 328 13.59 -17.42 -11.09
N ILE A 329 12.56 -17.45 -10.27
CA ILE A 329 11.82 -18.67 -9.94
C ILE A 329 10.91 -19.09 -11.10
N ASN A 330 10.22 -18.11 -11.69
CA ASN A 330 9.26 -18.37 -12.76
C ASN A 330 9.94 -18.85 -14.05
N ASP A 331 11.11 -18.33 -14.38
CA ASP A 331 11.84 -18.66 -15.61
C ASP A 331 12.79 -19.87 -15.46
N ASN A 332 12.79 -20.53 -14.28
CA ASN A 332 13.59 -21.71 -14.07
C ASN A 332 13.05 -22.89 -14.91
N ALA A 333 13.85 -23.37 -15.86
CA ALA A 333 13.45 -24.39 -16.83
C ALA A 333 12.96 -25.67 -16.16
N TRP A 334 13.65 -26.16 -15.12
CA TRP A 334 13.25 -27.37 -14.41
C TRP A 334 11.89 -27.22 -13.70
N LEU A 335 11.63 -26.03 -13.08
CA LEU A 335 10.35 -25.75 -12.42
C LEU A 335 9.21 -25.63 -13.45
N GLN A 336 9.49 -25.02 -14.60
CA GLN A 336 8.51 -24.86 -15.69
C GLN A 336 8.16 -26.23 -16.31
N GLU A 337 9.15 -27.07 -16.61
CA GLU A 337 8.92 -28.40 -17.17
C GLU A 337 8.17 -29.32 -16.20
N THR A 338 8.48 -29.22 -14.89
CA THR A 338 7.89 -30.10 -13.88
C THR A 338 6.49 -29.66 -13.43
N PHE A 339 6.28 -28.35 -13.30
CA PHE A 339 5.08 -27.80 -12.66
C PHE A 339 4.29 -26.81 -13.53
N GLY A 340 4.69 -26.55 -14.78
CA GLY A 340 3.94 -25.71 -15.72
C GLY A 340 3.68 -24.27 -15.21
N GLY A 341 4.60 -23.69 -14.41
CA GLY A 341 4.43 -22.36 -13.81
C GLY A 341 3.60 -22.34 -12.51
N ALA A 342 2.94 -23.44 -12.14
CA ALA A 342 2.13 -23.52 -10.91
C ALA A 342 2.95 -23.35 -9.64
N PHE A 343 4.24 -23.70 -9.66
CA PHE A 343 5.12 -23.67 -8.49
C PHE A 343 5.21 -22.26 -7.88
N SER A 344 5.29 -21.24 -8.70
CA SER A 344 5.34 -19.84 -8.22
C SER A 344 4.07 -19.45 -7.45
N MET A 345 2.89 -19.98 -7.86
CA MET A 345 1.63 -19.73 -7.15
C MET A 345 1.60 -20.50 -5.80
N TRP A 346 2.14 -21.70 -5.73
CA TRP A 346 2.19 -22.47 -4.49
C TRP A 346 3.05 -21.82 -3.40
N ILE A 347 4.14 -21.14 -3.78
CA ILE A 347 4.93 -20.35 -2.84
C ILE A 347 4.03 -19.29 -2.16
N PHE A 348 3.20 -18.59 -2.93
CA PHE A 348 2.28 -17.60 -2.37
C PHE A 348 1.14 -18.24 -1.55
N VAL A 349 0.69 -19.44 -1.89
CA VAL A 349 -0.24 -20.19 -1.04
C VAL A 349 0.37 -20.46 0.34
N VAL A 350 1.63 -20.92 0.39
CA VAL A 350 2.32 -21.16 1.66
C VAL A 350 2.48 -19.86 2.46
N PHE A 351 2.86 -18.76 1.83
CA PHE A 351 2.93 -17.47 2.51
C PHE A 351 1.57 -16.97 3.00
N ASN A 352 0.49 -17.15 2.25
CA ASN A 352 -0.85 -16.82 2.72
C ASN A 352 -1.29 -17.70 3.90
N LEU A 353 -0.90 -18.96 3.96
CA LEU A 353 -1.10 -19.79 5.16
C LEU A 353 -0.35 -19.25 6.39
N VAL A 354 0.90 -18.81 6.19
CA VAL A 354 1.68 -18.12 7.25
C VAL A 354 0.97 -16.84 7.67
N CYS A 355 0.47 -16.04 6.73
CA CYS A 355 -0.32 -14.84 7.00
C CYS A 355 -1.56 -15.14 7.84
N TYR A 356 -2.32 -16.19 7.49
CA TYR A 356 -3.51 -16.61 8.23
C TYR A 356 -3.18 -17.00 9.68
N VAL A 357 -2.13 -17.82 9.87
CA VAL A 357 -1.67 -18.21 11.20
C VAL A 357 -1.20 -17.00 12.00
N PHE A 358 -0.43 -16.11 11.38
CA PHE A 358 0.10 -14.91 12.01
C PHE A 358 -1.04 -13.98 12.49
N ILE A 359 -1.99 -13.65 11.62
CA ILE A 359 -3.14 -12.82 11.97
C ILE A 359 -3.96 -13.46 13.09
N SER A 360 -4.22 -14.78 12.97
CA SER A 360 -5.06 -15.48 13.93
C SER A 360 -4.45 -15.55 15.33
N ARG A 361 -3.13 -15.65 15.43
CA ARG A 361 -2.43 -15.93 16.69
C ARG A 361 -1.82 -14.68 17.33
N TYR A 362 -1.29 -13.77 16.50
CA TYR A 362 -0.44 -12.68 17.01
C TYR A 362 -1.07 -11.30 16.89
N VAL A 363 -2.04 -11.08 16.01
CA VAL A 363 -2.62 -9.75 15.83
C VAL A 363 -3.86 -9.59 16.72
N PRO A 364 -3.91 -8.56 17.60
CA PRO A 364 -5.10 -8.28 18.38
C PRO A 364 -6.16 -7.57 17.52
N GLU A 365 -7.44 -7.71 17.86
CA GLU A 365 -8.52 -6.94 17.22
C GLU A 365 -8.48 -5.50 17.70
N THR A 366 -8.38 -4.55 16.76
CA THR A 366 -8.23 -3.13 17.07
C THR A 366 -9.50 -2.32 16.89
N LYS A 367 -10.60 -2.95 16.42
CA LYS A 367 -11.87 -2.26 16.18
C LYS A 367 -12.39 -1.55 17.44
N GLY A 368 -12.60 -0.24 17.35
CA GLY A 368 -13.19 0.56 18.42
C GLY A 368 -12.28 0.77 19.62
N VAL A 369 -11.01 0.38 19.56
CA VAL A 369 -10.05 0.58 20.65
C VAL A 369 -9.33 1.92 20.46
N PRO A 370 -9.38 2.84 21.46
CA PRO A 370 -8.63 4.08 21.43
C PRO A 370 -7.12 3.81 21.37
N LEU A 371 -6.36 4.67 20.65
CA LEU A 371 -4.90 4.55 20.54
C LEU A 371 -4.16 4.53 21.89
N THR A 372 -4.75 5.16 22.90
CA THR A 372 -4.23 5.19 24.27
C THR A 372 -4.27 3.82 24.97
N GLU A 373 -5.20 2.92 24.56
CA GLU A 373 -5.38 1.60 25.13
C GLU A 373 -4.70 0.47 24.32
N ILE A 374 -4.16 0.78 23.17
CA ILE A 374 -3.49 -0.22 22.29
C ILE A 374 -2.35 -0.95 23.02
N ALA A 375 -1.56 -0.24 23.81
CA ALA A 375 -0.48 -0.86 24.57
C ALA A 375 -0.99 -1.93 25.55
N ARG A 376 -2.11 -1.66 26.22
CA ARG A 376 -2.77 -2.61 27.15
C ARG A 376 -3.35 -3.81 26.41
N LEU A 377 -3.97 -3.57 25.24
CA LEU A 377 -4.48 -4.64 24.37
C LEU A 377 -3.36 -5.57 23.90
N ALA A 378 -2.24 -4.99 23.48
CA ALA A 378 -1.06 -5.75 23.06
C ALA A 378 -0.42 -6.52 24.23
N GLU A 379 -0.38 -5.96 25.42
CA GLU A 379 0.08 -6.65 26.64
C GLU A 379 -0.76 -7.86 26.98
N ASN A 380 -2.08 -7.73 26.94
CA ASN A 380 -3.01 -8.83 27.19
C ASN A 380 -2.78 -9.96 26.14
N LYS A 381 -2.62 -9.59 24.87
CA LYS A 381 -2.36 -10.55 23.80
C LYS A 381 -1.00 -11.26 23.99
N LEU A 382 0.02 -10.52 24.39
CA LEU A 382 1.33 -11.09 24.68
C LEU A 382 1.28 -12.09 25.85
N ARG A 383 0.55 -11.77 26.92
CA ARG A 383 0.32 -12.68 28.06
C ARG A 383 -0.43 -13.96 27.65
N GLU A 384 -1.46 -13.84 26.82
CA GLU A 384 -2.18 -14.99 26.25
C GLU A 384 -1.25 -15.93 25.49
N ILE A 385 -0.37 -15.36 24.65
CA ILE A 385 0.61 -16.15 23.87
C ILE A 385 1.62 -16.84 24.79
N GLN A 386 2.10 -16.15 25.83
CA GLN A 386 3.07 -16.70 26.79
C GLN A 386 2.43 -17.76 27.68
N GLY A 387 1.18 -17.60 28.11
CA GLY A 387 0.42 -18.60 28.86
C GLY A 387 0.25 -19.90 28.08
N LYS A 388 -0.27 -19.81 26.85
CA LYS A 388 -0.38 -20.97 25.95
C LYS A 388 0.94 -21.69 25.66
N ARG A 389 2.06 -20.97 25.69
CA ARG A 389 3.39 -21.57 25.48
C ARG A 389 3.87 -22.37 26.70
N ARG A 390 3.45 -21.99 27.91
CA ARG A 390 3.74 -22.77 29.14
C ARG A 390 2.94 -24.05 29.19
N ASP A 391 1.66 -24.01 28.80
CA ASP A 391 0.77 -25.17 28.80
C ASP A 391 1.14 -26.24 27.74
N VAL A 392 1.90 -25.85 26.70
CA VAL A 392 2.39 -26.80 25.66
C VAL A 392 3.74 -27.45 26.06
N ILE A 393 4.47 -26.82 27.00
CA ILE A 393 5.81 -27.30 27.44
C ILE A 393 5.69 -28.11 28.76
N ALA A 394 4.60 -27.97 29.49
CA ALA A 394 4.24 -28.77 30.66
C ALA A 394 3.46 -30.02 30.24
#